data_9172896028dbecb463a7b396e297868d
#
_entry.id   9172896028dbecb463a7b396e297868d
#
_cell.length_a   1.000
_cell.length_b   1.000
_cell.length_c   1.000
_cell.angle_alpha   90.00
_cell.angle_beta   90.00
_cell.angle_gamma   90.00
#
_symmetry.space_group_name_H-M   'P 1'
#
loop_
_entity.id
_entity.type
_entity.pdbx_description
1 polymer ?
#
loop_
_entity_poly.entity_id
_entity_poly.type
_entity_poly.pdbx_seq_one_letter_code
_entity_poly.pdbx_strand_id
1 'polypeptide(L)'
;MRFVLDNSVVMRWLLNDGSQERLAYAARVLDLLTQENAEALVPGVWSLEVANVLVKAQTKGFVSEARAIAFVGLLGEMAITVDSSTAARALGDILQLARRFKLSSYDACYLELALREGLPLATLDADLRNAMVQVGGGLV
;
A
#
# COMPACT_ATOMS: atom_id res chain seq x y z
N MET A 1 -14.94 6.84 3.31
CA MET A 1 -14.49 5.43 3.31
C MET A 1 -13.06 5.33 3.83
N ARG A 2 -12.81 4.40 4.72
CA ARG A 2 -11.45 4.10 5.22
C ARG A 2 -10.99 2.75 4.70
N PHE A 3 -9.74 2.63 4.33
CA PHE A 3 -9.16 1.38 3.82
C PHE A 3 -7.65 1.35 4.02
N VAL A 4 -7.06 0.16 3.99
CA VAL A 4 -5.60 -0.01 4.01
C VAL A 4 -5.09 0.03 2.57
N LEU A 5 -4.01 0.77 2.33
CA LEU A 5 -3.48 1.04 1.00
C LEU A 5 -2.09 0.42 0.84
N ASP A 6 -1.98 -0.59 -0.02
CA ASP A 6 -0.70 -1.21 -0.35
C ASP A 6 0.09 -0.38 -1.35
N ASN A 7 1.40 -0.41 -1.21
CA ASN A 7 2.32 0.31 -2.08
C ASN A 7 2.23 -0.11 -3.56
N SER A 8 1.80 -1.34 -3.84
CA SER A 8 1.59 -1.81 -5.22
C SER A 8 0.61 -0.91 -6.00
N VAL A 9 -0.38 -0.34 -5.31
CA VAL A 9 -1.35 0.60 -5.89
C VAL A 9 -0.72 1.98 -6.07
N VAL A 10 -0.07 2.48 -5.03
CA VAL A 10 0.54 3.83 -5.01
C VAL A 10 1.56 4.01 -6.13
N MET A 11 2.37 3.00 -6.38
CA MET A 11 3.41 3.08 -7.42
C MET A 11 2.84 3.15 -8.83
N ARG A 12 1.61 2.66 -9.06
CA ARG A 12 0.94 2.80 -10.37
C ARG A 12 0.55 4.24 -10.67
N TRP A 13 0.36 5.05 -9.66
CA TRP A 13 0.04 6.48 -9.86
C TRP A 13 1.22 7.26 -10.45
N LEU A 14 2.44 6.84 -10.18
CA LEU A 14 3.67 7.48 -10.70
C LEU A 14 4.19 6.80 -11.97
N LEU A 15 4.35 5.48 -11.94
CA LEU A 15 5.11 4.75 -12.95
C LEU A 15 4.29 4.40 -14.19
N ASN A 16 2.97 4.32 -14.07
CA ASN A 16 2.05 3.99 -15.18
C ASN A 16 2.41 2.70 -15.92
N ASP A 17 3.05 1.76 -15.26
CA ASP A 17 3.40 0.45 -15.81
C ASP A 17 2.40 -0.63 -15.39
N GLY A 18 2.39 -1.74 -16.11
CA GLY A 18 1.47 -2.84 -15.89
C GLY A 18 0.31 -2.84 -16.88
N SER A 19 -0.66 -3.74 -16.68
CA SER A 19 -1.83 -3.87 -17.54
C SER A 19 -2.79 -2.69 -17.35
N GLN A 20 -3.65 -2.47 -18.35
CA GLN A 20 -4.69 -1.45 -18.26
C GLN A 20 -5.65 -1.70 -17.10
N GLU A 21 -5.95 -2.97 -16.78
CA GLU A 21 -6.81 -3.32 -15.64
C GLU A 21 -6.19 -2.89 -14.32
N ARG A 22 -4.89 -3.11 -14.16
CA ARG A 22 -4.14 -2.71 -12.95
C ARG A 22 -4.11 -1.19 -12.81
N LEU A 23 -3.85 -0.49 -13.90
CA LEU A 23 -3.85 0.98 -13.92
C LEU A 23 -5.24 1.55 -13.65
N ALA A 24 -6.29 0.96 -14.21
CA ALA A 24 -7.66 1.37 -13.96
C ALA A 24 -8.06 1.15 -12.49
N TYR A 25 -7.65 0.04 -11.90
CA TYR A 25 -7.87 -0.23 -10.48
C TYR A 25 -7.18 0.83 -9.61
N ALA A 26 -5.90 1.11 -9.88
CA ALA A 26 -5.15 2.12 -9.13
C ALA A 26 -5.78 3.52 -9.26
N ALA A 27 -6.28 3.86 -10.44
CA ALA A 27 -6.98 5.13 -10.67
C ALA A 27 -8.27 5.22 -9.85
N ARG A 28 -9.06 4.13 -9.79
CA ARG A 28 -10.27 4.10 -8.95
C ARG A 28 -9.96 4.29 -7.47
N VAL A 29 -8.88 3.68 -6.97
CA VAL A 29 -8.45 3.86 -5.58
C VAL A 29 -8.04 5.31 -5.32
N LEU A 30 -7.33 5.93 -6.26
CA LEU A 30 -6.98 7.35 -6.15
C LEU A 30 -8.24 8.22 -6.09
N ASP A 31 -9.22 7.96 -6.93
CA ASP A 31 -10.49 8.69 -6.93
C ASP A 31 -11.22 8.56 -5.59
N LEU A 32 -11.17 7.38 -4.97
CA LEU A 32 -11.75 7.19 -3.63
C LEU A 32 -11.11 8.09 -2.59
N LEU A 33 -9.80 8.32 -2.66
CA LEU A 33 -9.10 9.19 -1.72
C LEU A 33 -9.43 10.68 -1.89
N THR A 34 -9.99 11.08 -3.03
CA THR A 34 -10.43 12.46 -3.25
C THR A 34 -11.81 12.75 -2.68
N GLN A 35 -12.53 11.73 -2.25
CA GLN A 35 -13.87 11.89 -1.69
C GLN A 35 -13.83 12.44 -0.28
N GLU A 36 -14.87 13.15 0.10
CA GLU A 36 -15.02 13.68 1.45
C GLU A 36 -15.00 12.54 2.48
N ASN A 37 -14.28 12.75 3.57
CA ASN A 37 -14.08 11.76 4.66
C ASN A 37 -13.38 10.45 4.26
N ALA A 38 -12.75 10.40 3.09
CA ALA A 38 -11.92 9.28 2.72
C ALA A 38 -10.57 9.34 3.44
N GLU A 39 -10.05 8.18 3.85
CA GLU A 39 -8.76 8.05 4.50
C GLU A 39 -8.14 6.70 4.17
N ALA A 40 -6.88 6.69 3.76
CA ALA A 40 -6.09 5.48 3.61
C ALA A 40 -5.15 5.33 4.80
N LEU A 41 -5.07 4.13 5.37
CA LEU A 41 -4.09 3.76 6.38
C LEU A 41 -2.99 2.95 5.72
N VAL A 42 -1.75 3.18 6.16
CA VAL A 42 -0.57 2.44 5.70
C VAL A 42 0.27 2.03 6.90
N PRO A 43 0.93 0.85 6.85
CA PRO A 43 1.85 0.46 7.92
C PRO A 43 3.12 1.31 7.91
N GLY A 44 3.87 1.30 9.00
CA GLY A 44 5.09 2.10 9.15
C GLY A 44 6.17 1.82 8.11
N VAL A 45 6.16 0.63 7.49
CA VAL A 45 7.10 0.26 6.43
C VAL A 45 6.81 0.95 5.09
N TRP A 46 5.58 1.40 4.88
CA TRP A 46 5.14 1.98 3.60
C TRP A 46 6.03 3.12 3.13
N SER A 47 6.38 4.05 3.99
CA SER A 47 7.23 5.19 3.62
C SER A 47 8.61 4.75 3.10
N LEU A 48 9.19 3.71 3.71
CA LEU A 48 10.47 3.15 3.24
C LEU A 48 10.32 2.39 1.92
N GLU A 49 9.22 1.70 1.73
CA GLU A 49 8.93 1.03 0.46
C GLU A 49 8.78 2.04 -0.68
N VAL A 50 8.06 3.13 -0.46
CA VAL A 50 7.94 4.23 -1.44
C VAL A 50 9.32 4.80 -1.76
N ALA A 51 10.10 5.16 -0.75
CA ALA A 51 11.44 5.70 -0.93
C ALA A 51 12.33 4.75 -1.74
N ASN A 52 12.29 3.46 -1.44
CA ASN A 52 13.09 2.45 -2.13
C ASN A 52 12.71 2.32 -3.61
N VAL A 53 11.42 2.32 -3.93
CA VAL A 53 10.95 2.27 -5.33
C VAL A 53 11.39 3.53 -6.08
N LEU A 54 11.29 4.69 -5.47
CA LEU A 54 11.70 5.96 -6.08
C LEU A 54 13.20 5.96 -6.41
N VAL A 55 14.04 5.54 -5.48
CA VAL A 55 15.49 5.44 -5.70
C VAL A 55 15.81 4.49 -6.86
N LYS A 56 15.20 3.32 -6.87
CA LYS A 56 15.40 2.33 -7.95
C LYS A 56 14.93 2.86 -9.31
N ALA A 57 13.77 3.50 -9.35
CA ALA A 57 13.22 4.06 -10.58
C ALA A 57 14.10 5.19 -11.13
N GLN A 58 14.62 6.06 -10.26
CA GLN A 58 15.56 7.11 -10.67
C GLN A 58 16.88 6.52 -11.19
N THR A 59 17.44 5.52 -10.51
CA THR A 59 18.68 4.86 -10.93
C THR A 59 18.53 4.23 -12.31
N LYS A 60 17.38 3.65 -12.61
CA LYS A 60 17.08 3.03 -13.91
C LYS A 60 16.64 4.04 -14.99
N GLY A 61 16.50 5.30 -14.65
CA GLY A 61 16.08 6.34 -15.58
C GLY A 61 14.59 6.35 -15.91
N PHE A 62 13.75 5.63 -15.17
CA PHE A 62 12.30 5.62 -15.40
C PHE A 62 11.61 6.87 -14.89
N VAL A 63 12.18 7.52 -13.90
CA VAL A 63 11.66 8.72 -13.25
C VAL A 63 12.79 9.69 -13.02
N SER A 64 12.58 10.96 -13.33
CA SER A 64 13.54 12.04 -12.98
C SER A 64 13.44 12.37 -11.49
N GLU A 65 14.51 12.94 -10.96
CA GLU A 65 14.50 13.47 -9.58
C GLU A 65 13.38 14.47 -9.37
N ALA A 66 13.17 15.39 -10.32
CA ALA A 66 12.11 16.39 -10.23
C ALA A 66 10.71 15.76 -10.13
N ARG A 67 10.43 14.72 -10.93
CA ARG A 67 9.15 14.01 -10.86
C ARG A 67 8.98 13.26 -9.54
N ALA A 68 10.05 12.64 -9.03
CA ALA A 68 10.02 11.95 -7.74
C ALA A 68 9.73 12.94 -6.60
N ILE A 69 10.37 14.09 -6.58
CA ILE A 69 10.14 15.15 -5.59
C ILE A 69 8.68 15.64 -5.66
N ALA A 70 8.17 15.91 -6.86
CA ALA A 70 6.79 16.34 -7.06
C ALA A 70 5.79 15.29 -6.56
N PHE A 71 6.06 14.01 -6.82
CA PHE A 71 5.22 12.91 -6.37
C PHE A 71 5.18 12.78 -4.85
N VAL A 72 6.33 12.89 -4.19
CA VAL A 72 6.39 12.89 -2.71
C VAL A 72 5.58 14.04 -2.13
N GLY A 73 5.65 15.22 -2.75
CA GLY A 73 4.83 16.36 -2.35
C GLY A 73 3.34 16.09 -2.46
N LEU A 74 2.90 15.46 -3.55
CA LEU A 74 1.50 15.08 -3.76
C LEU A 74 1.04 14.05 -2.73
N LEU A 75 1.87 13.05 -2.43
CA LEU A 75 1.54 12.05 -1.39
C LEU A 75 1.33 12.71 -0.03
N GLY A 76 2.13 13.73 0.29
CA GLY A 76 2.00 14.48 1.54
C GLY A 76 0.71 15.28 1.66
N GLU A 77 0.05 15.58 0.56
CA GLU A 77 -1.24 16.29 0.53
C GLU A 77 -2.45 15.35 0.56
N MET A 78 -2.24 14.06 0.35
CA MET A 78 -3.32 13.06 0.35
C MET A 78 -3.71 12.65 1.77
N ALA A 79 -4.95 12.17 1.93
CA ALA A 79 -5.47 11.64 3.20
C ALA A 79 -4.88 10.25 3.50
N ILE A 80 -3.57 10.16 3.65
CA ILE A 80 -2.85 8.92 3.97
C ILE A 80 -2.26 9.06 5.38
N THR A 81 -2.64 8.16 6.28
CA THR A 81 -2.16 8.14 7.66
C THR A 81 -1.27 6.92 7.87
N VAL A 82 -0.08 7.14 8.42
CA VAL A 82 0.86 6.07 8.76
C VAL A 82 0.55 5.53 10.15
N ASP A 83 0.34 4.21 10.24
CA ASP A 83 0.15 3.51 11.50
C ASP A 83 1.46 3.52 12.33
N SER A 84 1.35 3.86 13.60
CA SER A 84 2.51 3.95 14.49
C SER A 84 2.82 2.64 15.23
N SER A 85 2.01 1.59 15.07
CA SER A 85 2.12 0.33 15.83
C SER A 85 2.87 -0.78 15.09
N THR A 86 3.28 -0.58 13.84
CA THR A 86 3.87 -1.64 13.01
C THR A 86 5.08 -2.29 13.68
N ALA A 87 6.04 -1.51 14.15
CA ALA A 87 7.25 -2.02 14.76
C ALA A 87 6.96 -2.85 16.02
N ALA A 88 6.01 -2.41 16.84
CA ALA A 88 5.61 -3.13 18.06
C ALA A 88 4.96 -4.48 17.76
N ARG A 89 4.36 -4.65 16.58
CA ARG A 89 3.65 -5.87 16.17
C ARG A 89 4.48 -6.79 15.27
N ALA A 90 5.68 -6.34 14.87
CA ALA A 90 6.48 -7.03 13.84
C ALA A 90 6.85 -8.46 14.24
N LEU A 91 7.31 -8.68 15.47
CA LEU A 91 7.77 -10.00 15.94
C LEU A 91 6.63 -10.84 16.59
N GLY A 92 5.42 -10.32 16.60
CA GLY A 92 4.23 -11.01 17.10
C GLY A 92 3.26 -11.33 15.96
N ASP A 93 2.16 -10.60 15.87
CA ASP A 93 1.08 -10.87 14.92
C ASP A 93 1.52 -10.83 13.47
N ILE A 94 2.38 -9.88 13.10
CA ILE A 94 2.88 -9.78 11.72
C ILE A 94 3.71 -11.02 11.36
N LEU A 95 4.62 -11.44 12.23
CA LEU A 95 5.43 -12.65 12.01
C LEU A 95 4.54 -13.89 11.84
N GLN A 96 3.50 -14.04 12.66
CA GLN A 96 2.57 -15.17 12.60
C GLN A 96 1.79 -15.19 11.29
N LEU A 97 1.29 -14.05 10.85
CA LEU A 97 0.57 -13.93 9.56
C LEU A 97 1.49 -14.22 8.39
N ALA A 98 2.72 -13.72 8.42
CA ALA A 98 3.72 -14.01 7.40
C ALA A 98 3.96 -15.53 7.26
N ARG A 99 4.10 -16.24 8.38
CA ARG A 99 4.26 -17.70 8.38
C ARG A 99 3.03 -18.41 7.84
N ARG A 100 1.85 -18.02 8.32
CA ARG A 100 0.58 -18.68 7.98
C ARG A 100 0.28 -18.60 6.48
N PHE A 101 0.49 -17.43 5.89
CA PHE A 101 0.14 -17.16 4.50
C PHE A 101 1.35 -17.17 3.56
N LYS A 102 2.55 -17.49 4.06
CA LYS A 102 3.81 -17.49 3.28
C LYS A 102 4.05 -16.15 2.58
N LEU A 103 3.79 -15.07 3.31
CA LEU A 103 4.05 -13.70 2.86
C LEU A 103 5.39 -13.22 3.42
N SER A 104 5.98 -12.21 2.76
CA SER A 104 7.02 -11.43 3.41
C SER A 104 6.44 -10.72 4.63
N SER A 105 7.29 -10.35 5.59
CA SER A 105 6.84 -9.53 6.73
C SER A 105 6.32 -8.17 6.27
N TYR A 106 6.85 -7.65 5.17
CA TYR A 106 6.41 -6.39 4.59
C TYR A 106 4.97 -6.48 4.08
N ASP A 107 4.62 -7.52 3.33
CA ASP A 107 3.24 -7.75 2.88
C ASP A 107 2.32 -8.09 4.05
N ALA A 108 2.80 -8.88 5.00
CA ALA A 108 2.03 -9.23 6.20
C ALA A 108 1.68 -7.99 7.07
N CYS A 109 2.47 -6.92 7.02
CA CYS A 109 2.15 -5.66 7.71
C CYS A 109 0.80 -5.08 7.23
N TYR A 110 0.53 -5.14 5.94
CA TYR A 110 -0.72 -4.64 5.36
C TYR A 110 -1.90 -5.50 5.78
N LEU A 111 -1.73 -6.82 5.75
CA LEU A 111 -2.76 -7.76 6.19
C LEU A 111 -3.09 -7.56 7.68
N GLU A 112 -2.08 -7.46 8.52
CA GLU A 112 -2.24 -7.24 9.96
C GLU A 112 -3.00 -5.94 10.22
N LEU A 113 -2.61 -4.85 9.57
CA LEU A 113 -3.25 -3.56 9.74
C LEU A 113 -4.74 -3.61 9.35
N ALA A 114 -5.03 -4.24 8.21
CA ALA A 114 -6.42 -4.39 7.74
C ALA A 114 -7.27 -5.19 8.72
N LEU A 115 -6.74 -6.29 9.25
CA LEU A 115 -7.44 -7.13 10.23
C LEU A 115 -7.65 -6.40 11.56
N ARG A 116 -6.62 -5.75 12.07
CA ARG A 116 -6.66 -5.03 13.35
C ARG A 116 -7.66 -3.89 13.32
N GLU A 117 -7.71 -3.14 12.23
CA GLU A 117 -8.60 -1.99 12.09
C GLU A 117 -9.99 -2.36 11.52
N GLY A 118 -10.17 -3.61 11.09
CA GLY A 118 -11.42 -4.04 10.48
C GLY A 118 -11.72 -3.34 9.16
N LEU A 119 -10.69 -3.06 8.35
CA LEU A 119 -10.80 -2.30 7.11
C LEU A 119 -10.56 -3.16 5.87
N PRO A 120 -11.16 -2.81 4.73
CA PRO A 120 -10.82 -3.45 3.47
C PRO A 120 -9.43 -3.06 3.01
N LEU A 121 -8.83 -3.88 2.16
CA LEU A 121 -7.49 -3.72 1.65
C LEU A 121 -7.50 -3.38 0.15
N ALA A 122 -6.79 -2.34 -0.23
CA ALA A 122 -6.52 -1.99 -1.61
C ALA A 122 -5.12 -2.48 -1.98
N THR A 123 -5.03 -3.49 -2.83
CA THR A 123 -3.75 -4.07 -3.28
C THR A 123 -3.87 -4.68 -4.67
N LEU A 124 -2.76 -4.67 -5.40
CA LEU A 124 -2.59 -5.36 -6.68
C LEU A 124 -1.79 -6.66 -6.54
N ASP A 125 -1.27 -6.95 -5.35
CA ASP A 125 -0.51 -8.16 -5.08
C ASP A 125 -1.46 -9.36 -4.92
N ALA A 126 -1.25 -10.40 -5.75
CA ALA A 126 -2.13 -11.57 -5.77
C ALA A 126 -2.09 -12.37 -4.46
N ASP A 127 -0.92 -12.53 -3.87
CA ASP A 127 -0.77 -13.30 -2.63
C ASP A 127 -1.44 -12.58 -1.46
N LEU A 128 -1.30 -11.28 -1.41
CA LEU A 128 -1.92 -10.46 -0.37
C LEU A 128 -3.46 -10.43 -0.52
N ARG A 129 -3.96 -10.35 -1.76
CA ARG A 129 -5.39 -10.46 -2.05
C ARG A 129 -5.94 -11.80 -1.59
N ASN A 130 -5.27 -12.89 -1.95
CA ASN A 130 -5.68 -14.23 -1.56
C ASN A 130 -5.70 -14.42 -0.04
N ALA A 131 -4.69 -13.93 0.65
CA ALA A 131 -4.63 -13.98 2.11
C ALA A 131 -5.80 -13.22 2.73
N MET A 132 -6.11 -12.04 2.24
CA MET A 132 -7.24 -11.22 2.73
C MET A 132 -8.58 -11.94 2.55
N VAL A 133 -8.80 -12.56 1.40
CA VAL A 133 -10.00 -13.36 1.13
C VAL A 133 -10.10 -14.56 2.08
N GLN A 134 -9.00 -15.29 2.32
CA GLN A 134 -8.96 -16.44 3.21
C GLN A 134 -9.32 -16.09 4.66
N VAL A 135 -8.98 -14.91 5.12
CA VAL A 135 -9.35 -14.46 6.47
C VAL A 135 -10.76 -13.84 6.54
N GLY A 136 -11.49 -13.83 5.43
CA GLY A 136 -12.83 -13.26 5.36
C GLY A 136 -12.84 -11.73 5.33
N GLY A 137 -11.72 -11.10 5.01
CA GLY A 137 -11.61 -9.65 4.88
C GLY A 137 -12.13 -9.11 3.56
N GLY A 138 -12.39 -7.80 3.52
CA GLY A 138 -12.85 -7.12 2.33
C GLY A 138 -11.70 -6.61 1.45
N LEU A 139 -11.96 -6.50 0.16
CA LEU A 139 -11.08 -5.84 -0.81
C LEU A 139 -11.77 -4.60 -1.37
N VAL A 140 -10.97 -3.57 -1.63
CA VAL A 140 -11.44 -2.38 -2.33
C VAL A 140 -11.65 -2.67 -3.80
#